data_8737a6fad925879314600f62ba2ae854
#
_entry.id   8737a6fad925879314600f62ba2ae854
#
_cell.length_a   1.000
_cell.length_b   1.000
_cell.length_c   1.000
_cell.angle_alpha   90.00
_cell.angle_beta   90.00
_cell.angle_gamma   90.00
#
_symmetry.space_group_name_H-M   'P 1'
#
loop_
_entity.id
_entity.type
_entity.pdbx_description
1 polymer ?
#
loop_
_entity_poly.entity_id
_entity_poly.type
_entity_poly.pdbx_seq_one_letter_code
_entity_poly.pdbx_strand_id
1 'polypeptide(L)'
;MNYYIGIDGGGTKTQYALFDERKTMISTVKTSGSNHENLEGGIPEAAGIIMGGIEKLLLDNAMRKENITHILMALAGIDHQYQCDEMTAELKKLGLNVPFAIYNDGFIVVKAGAKNKSAIGYNCGTGTCCNSVDDDGRLLQIGGFGDLSGDAGGGHWIARETFRLVYDDVCLEACPTSCTEKFVDKFGITPERDSVLSLIPRLEAEEEQLIRDLIDIFFEAVNEGDAAAVMLCERMAERGARFIAAHVK
;
A
#
# COMPACT_ATOMS: atom_id res chain seq x y z
N MET A 1 -0.56 23.38 26.11
CA MET A 1 0.11 22.15 25.65
C MET A 1 -0.43 21.85 24.26
N ASN A 2 0.43 21.72 23.28
CA ASN A 2 0.04 21.51 21.89
C ASN A 2 0.01 20.01 21.61
N TYR A 3 -1.07 19.53 21.00
CA TYR A 3 -1.20 18.14 20.59
C TYR A 3 -1.37 18.03 19.09
N TYR A 4 -0.92 16.90 18.55
CA TYR A 4 -0.93 16.62 17.12
C TYR A 4 -1.51 15.22 16.87
N ILE A 5 -2.23 15.06 15.79
CA ILE A 5 -2.74 13.74 15.36
C ILE A 5 -2.09 13.38 14.03
N GLY A 6 -1.53 12.17 13.94
CA GLY A 6 -1.16 11.51 12.69
C GLY A 6 -2.17 10.44 12.34
N ILE A 7 -2.57 10.38 11.07
CA ILE A 7 -3.52 9.39 10.55
C ILE A 7 -2.87 8.68 9.37
N ASP A 8 -2.86 7.34 9.42
CA ASP A 8 -2.44 6.45 8.34
C ASP A 8 -3.67 5.65 7.88
N GLY A 9 -4.25 6.04 6.76
CA GLY A 9 -5.48 5.50 6.21
C GLY A 9 -5.22 4.58 5.01
N GLY A 10 -5.32 3.28 5.22
CA GLY A 10 -5.16 2.25 4.18
C GLY A 10 -6.46 1.58 3.76
N GLY A 11 -6.35 0.57 2.89
CA GLY A 11 -7.49 -0.20 2.40
C GLY A 11 -8.14 -1.11 3.45
N THR A 12 -7.37 -1.67 4.38
CA THR A 12 -7.86 -2.64 5.37
C THR A 12 -8.08 -2.03 6.75
N LYS A 13 -7.32 -1.01 7.09
CA LYS A 13 -7.35 -0.35 8.40
C LYS A 13 -6.96 1.10 8.29
N THR A 14 -7.41 1.92 9.25
CA THR A 14 -6.93 3.29 9.48
C THR A 14 -6.38 3.37 10.89
N GLN A 15 -5.16 3.87 11.03
CA GLN A 15 -4.49 4.04 12.32
C GLN A 15 -4.36 5.52 12.66
N TYR A 16 -4.68 5.86 13.91
CA TYR A 16 -4.61 7.20 14.46
C TYR A 16 -3.61 7.21 15.59
N ALA A 17 -2.76 8.22 15.67
CA ALA A 17 -1.81 8.39 16.74
C ALA A 17 -1.85 9.84 17.28
N LEU A 18 -1.93 9.97 18.59
CA LEU A 18 -1.89 11.24 19.30
C LEU A 18 -0.47 11.49 19.82
N PHE A 19 0.04 12.68 19.59
CA PHE A 19 1.36 13.12 20.01
C PHE A 19 1.29 14.40 20.82
N ASP A 20 2.21 14.54 21.79
CA ASP A 20 2.46 15.80 22.49
C ASP A 20 3.42 16.71 21.67
N GLU A 21 3.68 17.91 22.21
CA GLU A 21 4.59 18.90 21.62
C GLU A 21 6.07 18.44 21.57
N ARG A 22 6.43 17.39 22.32
CA ARG A 22 7.76 16.77 22.30
C ARG A 22 7.85 15.61 21.31
N LYS A 23 6.78 15.39 20.53
CA LYS A 23 6.64 14.28 19.57
C LYS A 23 6.57 12.91 20.25
N THR A 24 6.21 12.86 21.54
CA THR A 24 5.98 11.61 22.24
C THR A 24 4.59 11.09 21.88
N MET A 25 4.50 9.84 21.44
CA MET A 25 3.21 9.20 21.17
C MET A 25 2.50 8.89 22.49
N ILE A 26 1.28 9.42 22.66
CA ILE A 26 0.47 9.28 23.86
C ILE A 26 -0.48 8.10 23.74
N SER A 27 -1.17 7.98 22.62
CA SER A 27 -2.24 7.01 22.43
C SER A 27 -2.43 6.70 20.95
N THR A 28 -3.02 5.53 20.66
CA THR A 28 -3.39 5.13 19.30
C THR A 28 -4.77 4.51 19.27
N VAL A 29 -5.47 4.71 18.15
CA VAL A 29 -6.75 4.05 17.84
C VAL A 29 -6.66 3.43 16.46
N LYS A 30 -7.40 2.35 16.22
CA LYS A 30 -7.59 1.74 14.89
C LYS A 30 -9.07 1.66 14.57
N THR A 31 -9.39 1.87 13.28
CA THR A 31 -10.71 1.65 12.69
C THR A 31 -10.61 0.77 11.43
N SER A 32 -11.72 0.57 10.75
CA SER A 32 -11.75 0.00 9.38
C SER A 32 -10.91 0.82 8.41
N GLY A 33 -10.65 0.27 7.23
CA GLY A 33 -9.97 0.98 6.15
C GLY A 33 -10.73 2.24 5.72
N SER A 34 -9.99 3.26 5.30
CA SER A 34 -10.54 4.52 4.78
C SER A 34 -10.06 4.83 3.36
N ASN A 35 -9.52 3.85 2.62
CA ASN A 35 -9.32 4.02 1.19
C ASN A 35 -10.69 4.08 0.50
N HIS A 36 -11.04 5.26 -0.02
CA HIS A 36 -12.35 5.53 -0.62
C HIS A 36 -12.66 4.68 -1.84
N GLU A 37 -11.64 4.18 -2.54
CA GLU A 37 -11.80 3.30 -3.71
C GLU A 37 -12.38 1.93 -3.34
N ASN A 38 -12.21 1.51 -2.09
CA ASN A 38 -12.70 0.22 -1.56
C ASN A 38 -14.04 0.36 -0.82
N LEU A 39 -14.64 1.55 -0.81
CA LEU A 39 -15.87 1.85 -0.08
C LEU A 39 -17.01 2.16 -1.05
N GLU A 40 -18.20 1.58 -0.82
CA GLU A 40 -19.37 1.84 -1.67
C GLU A 40 -19.80 3.32 -1.65
N GLY A 41 -19.66 3.99 -0.51
CA GLY A 41 -19.97 5.41 -0.33
C GLY A 41 -18.82 6.34 -0.71
N GLY A 42 -17.68 5.81 -1.19
CA GLY A 42 -16.55 6.61 -1.68
C GLY A 42 -15.97 7.57 -0.65
N ILE A 43 -15.59 8.77 -1.10
CA ILE A 43 -14.97 9.82 -0.24
C ILE A 43 -15.85 10.24 0.94
N PRO A 44 -17.18 10.42 0.82
CA PRO A 44 -18.03 10.73 1.96
C PRO A 44 -17.99 9.67 3.07
N GLU A 45 -17.99 8.39 2.73
CA GLU A 45 -17.89 7.30 3.70
C GLU A 45 -16.51 7.27 4.35
N ALA A 46 -15.43 7.41 3.56
CA ALA A 46 -14.07 7.51 4.05
C ALA A 46 -13.89 8.66 5.06
N ALA A 47 -14.44 9.82 4.75
CA ALA A 47 -14.44 10.98 5.66
C ALA A 47 -15.17 10.69 6.97
N GLY A 48 -16.28 9.95 6.93
CA GLY A 48 -17.01 9.50 8.11
C GLY A 48 -16.17 8.57 9.00
N ILE A 49 -15.48 7.61 8.41
CA ILE A 49 -14.55 6.71 9.12
C ILE A 49 -13.43 7.52 9.79
N ILE A 50 -12.83 8.45 9.06
CA ILE A 50 -11.75 9.31 9.56
C ILE A 50 -12.22 10.15 10.75
N MET A 51 -13.40 10.79 10.63
CA MET A 51 -13.98 11.59 11.72
C MET A 51 -14.28 10.75 12.95
N GLY A 52 -14.89 9.57 12.77
CA GLY A 52 -15.20 8.66 13.88
C GLY A 52 -13.94 8.20 14.63
N GLY A 53 -12.84 7.95 13.91
CA GLY A 53 -11.57 7.60 14.53
C GLY A 53 -10.93 8.77 15.30
N ILE A 54 -10.99 9.99 14.76
CA ILE A 54 -10.56 11.21 15.46
C ILE A 54 -11.37 11.39 16.76
N GLU A 55 -12.69 11.31 16.68
CA GLU A 55 -13.57 11.48 17.84
C GLU A 55 -13.33 10.41 18.90
N LYS A 56 -13.14 9.15 18.48
CA LYS A 56 -12.77 8.08 19.41
C LYS A 56 -11.44 8.35 20.09
N LEU A 57 -10.40 8.74 19.33
CA LEU A 57 -9.09 9.06 19.88
C LEU A 57 -9.15 10.18 20.92
N LEU A 58 -9.93 11.22 20.64
CA LEU A 58 -10.11 12.34 21.56
C LEU A 58 -10.89 11.93 22.83
N LEU A 59 -11.96 11.15 22.67
CA LEU A 59 -12.75 10.64 23.78
C LEU A 59 -11.92 9.75 24.72
N ASP A 60 -11.16 8.80 24.15
CA ASP A 60 -10.30 7.87 24.90
C ASP A 60 -9.23 8.61 25.74
N ASN A 61 -8.88 9.85 25.34
CA ASN A 61 -7.89 10.67 26.03
C ASN A 61 -8.50 11.87 26.83
N ALA A 62 -9.82 11.92 26.99
CA ALA A 62 -10.53 13.02 27.63
C ALA A 62 -10.18 14.41 27.04
N MET A 63 -9.95 14.46 25.73
CA MET A 63 -9.58 15.67 24.99
C MET A 63 -10.74 16.18 24.12
N ARG A 64 -10.62 17.45 23.70
CA ARG A 64 -11.52 18.10 22.74
C ARG A 64 -10.75 18.53 21.51
N LYS A 65 -11.46 18.82 20.40
CA LYS A 65 -10.86 19.27 19.13
C LYS A 65 -9.97 20.50 19.31
N GLU A 66 -10.35 21.41 20.23
CA GLU A 66 -9.60 22.64 20.54
C GLU A 66 -8.22 22.40 21.17
N ASN A 67 -7.98 21.19 21.70
CA ASN A 67 -6.66 20.80 22.20
C ASN A 67 -5.69 20.44 21.09
N ILE A 68 -6.19 20.19 19.87
CA ILE A 68 -5.39 19.72 18.75
C ILE A 68 -4.91 20.90 17.91
N THR A 69 -3.61 21.00 17.74
CA THR A 69 -2.98 22.07 16.97
C THR A 69 -2.99 21.77 15.47
N HIS A 70 -2.77 20.51 15.08
CA HIS A 70 -2.73 20.11 13.68
C HIS A 70 -2.97 18.61 13.52
N ILE A 71 -3.57 18.24 12.39
CA ILE A 71 -3.78 16.85 12.00
C ILE A 71 -3.07 16.61 10.66
N LEU A 72 -2.23 15.57 10.59
CA LEU A 72 -1.60 15.11 9.35
C LEU A 72 -2.24 13.77 8.94
N MET A 73 -2.76 13.72 7.73
CA MET A 73 -3.42 12.54 7.19
C MET A 73 -2.64 12.01 5.99
N ALA A 74 -2.26 10.73 6.05
CA ALA A 74 -1.71 9.94 4.97
C ALA A 74 -2.80 8.97 4.51
N LEU A 75 -3.34 9.15 3.33
CA LEU A 75 -4.51 8.41 2.88
C LEU A 75 -4.22 7.71 1.55
N ALA A 76 -4.32 6.38 1.54
CA ALA A 76 -4.33 5.60 0.30
C ALA A 76 -5.53 6.01 -0.57
N GLY A 77 -5.33 6.01 -1.89
CA GLY A 77 -6.36 6.42 -2.85
C GLY A 77 -6.49 7.93 -3.04
N ILE A 78 -5.72 8.77 -2.32
CA ILE A 78 -5.64 10.21 -2.58
C ILE A 78 -4.45 10.48 -3.52
N ASP A 79 -4.64 10.14 -4.79
CA ASP A 79 -3.60 10.23 -5.83
C ASP A 79 -3.66 11.54 -6.62
N HIS A 80 -4.83 12.20 -6.62
CA HIS A 80 -5.08 13.40 -7.39
C HIS A 80 -5.55 14.57 -6.52
N GLN A 81 -5.24 15.79 -6.95
CA GLN A 81 -5.61 17.00 -6.21
C GLN A 81 -7.14 17.11 -5.99
N TYR A 82 -7.97 16.73 -6.97
CA TYR A 82 -9.42 16.78 -6.83
C TYR A 82 -9.94 15.86 -5.70
N GLN A 83 -9.32 14.69 -5.48
CA GLN A 83 -9.68 13.78 -4.38
C GLN A 83 -9.32 14.40 -3.03
N CYS A 84 -8.16 15.06 -2.95
CA CYS A 84 -7.75 15.82 -1.76
C CYS A 84 -8.74 16.96 -1.45
N ASP A 85 -9.18 17.69 -2.48
CA ASP A 85 -10.13 18.80 -2.35
C ASP A 85 -11.50 18.29 -1.90
N GLU A 86 -11.99 17.20 -2.45
CA GLU A 86 -13.26 16.56 -2.09
C GLU A 86 -13.22 16.02 -0.66
N MET A 87 -12.17 15.27 -0.29
CA MET A 87 -11.98 14.78 1.08
C MET A 87 -11.93 15.94 2.08
N THR A 88 -11.24 17.02 1.74
CA THR A 88 -11.18 18.24 2.54
C THR A 88 -12.56 18.85 2.74
N ALA A 89 -13.38 18.89 1.70
CA ALA A 89 -14.74 19.44 1.78
C ALA A 89 -15.63 18.57 2.67
N GLU A 90 -15.56 17.24 2.52
CA GLU A 90 -16.35 16.31 3.35
C GLU A 90 -15.96 16.37 4.82
N LEU A 91 -14.67 16.38 5.15
CA LEU A 91 -14.20 16.53 6.54
C LEU A 91 -14.68 17.85 7.17
N LYS A 92 -14.65 18.96 6.42
CA LYS A 92 -15.19 20.24 6.88
C LYS A 92 -16.70 20.21 7.10
N LYS A 93 -17.47 19.57 6.23
CA LYS A 93 -18.93 19.36 6.41
C LYS A 93 -19.23 18.59 7.69
N LEU A 94 -18.38 17.61 8.04
CA LEU A 94 -18.48 16.84 9.28
C LEU A 94 -17.97 17.62 10.52
N GLY A 95 -17.59 18.87 10.36
CA GLY A 95 -17.21 19.76 11.47
C GLY A 95 -15.75 19.63 11.91
N LEU A 96 -14.86 19.22 11.04
CA LEU A 96 -13.42 19.25 11.30
C LEU A 96 -12.89 20.68 11.07
N ASN A 97 -12.79 21.46 12.15
CA ASN A 97 -12.33 22.86 12.13
C ASN A 97 -10.88 23.03 12.62
N VAL A 98 -10.21 21.91 12.97
CA VAL A 98 -8.78 21.91 13.32
C VAL A 98 -7.96 22.05 12.02
N PRO A 99 -6.84 22.80 12.01
CA PRO A 99 -5.94 22.80 10.87
C PRO A 99 -5.47 21.39 10.53
N PHE A 100 -5.54 21.00 9.26
CA PHE A 100 -5.08 19.70 8.81
C PHE A 100 -4.46 19.75 7.41
N ALA A 101 -3.66 18.72 7.10
CA ALA A 101 -3.12 18.48 5.77
C ALA A 101 -3.38 17.02 5.38
N ILE A 102 -3.69 16.80 4.10
CA ILE A 102 -3.91 15.49 3.51
C ILE A 102 -2.83 15.25 2.46
N TYR A 103 -2.25 14.06 2.48
CA TYR A 103 -1.29 13.58 1.49
C TYR A 103 -1.64 12.14 1.12
N ASN A 104 -1.21 11.71 -0.07
CA ASN A 104 -1.14 10.29 -0.36
C ASN A 104 -0.19 9.60 0.65
N ASP A 105 -0.51 8.37 1.06
CA ASP A 105 0.22 7.59 2.07
C ASP A 105 1.69 7.38 1.69
N GLY A 106 1.99 7.20 0.40
CA GLY A 106 3.35 7.05 -0.11
C GLY A 106 4.28 8.24 0.18
N PHE A 107 3.76 9.47 0.29
CA PHE A 107 4.58 10.64 0.63
C PHE A 107 5.00 10.68 2.10
N ILE A 108 4.23 10.09 3.00
CA ILE A 108 4.61 10.01 4.41
C ILE A 108 5.80 9.06 4.60
N VAL A 109 5.87 7.97 3.84
CA VAL A 109 7.06 7.09 3.81
C VAL A 109 8.31 7.90 3.47
N VAL A 110 8.25 8.76 2.45
CA VAL A 110 9.35 9.66 2.08
C VAL A 110 9.70 10.59 3.24
N LYS A 111 8.70 11.26 3.83
CA LYS A 111 8.92 12.20 4.94
C LYS A 111 9.45 11.54 6.21
N ALA A 112 9.01 10.33 6.53
CA ALA A 112 9.47 9.60 7.71
C ALA A 112 10.93 9.12 7.57
N GLY A 113 11.35 8.73 6.35
CA GLY A 113 12.70 8.24 6.07
C GLY A 113 13.71 9.34 5.73
N ALA A 114 13.26 10.49 5.28
CA ALA A 114 14.12 11.56 4.80
C ALA A 114 14.84 12.32 5.93
N LYS A 115 16.15 12.40 5.84
CA LYS A 115 16.96 13.27 6.71
C LYS A 115 17.19 14.65 6.09
N ASN A 116 17.04 14.78 4.78
CA ASN A 116 17.24 16.00 3.99
C ASN A 116 15.88 16.56 3.52
N LYS A 117 15.92 17.74 2.89
CA LYS A 117 14.71 18.35 2.32
C LYS A 117 14.17 17.57 1.15
N SER A 118 15.06 17.14 0.24
CA SER A 118 14.71 16.30 -0.91
C SER A 118 14.97 14.82 -0.63
N ALA A 119 14.07 13.97 -1.09
CA ALA A 119 14.18 12.53 -0.94
C ALA A 119 13.27 11.78 -1.92
N ILE A 120 13.66 10.54 -2.21
CA ILE A 120 12.87 9.57 -2.98
C ILE A 120 12.58 8.39 -2.06
N GLY A 121 11.33 7.95 -2.03
CA GLY A 121 10.89 6.74 -1.35
C GLY A 121 10.30 5.77 -2.36
N TYR A 122 10.81 4.55 -2.40
CA TYR A 122 10.25 3.46 -3.18
C TYR A 122 9.57 2.47 -2.23
N ASN A 123 8.29 2.28 -2.39
CA ASN A 123 7.49 1.39 -1.56
C ASN A 123 7.13 0.12 -2.33
N CYS A 124 7.41 -1.04 -1.73
CA CYS A 124 6.98 -2.36 -2.19
C CYS A 124 6.18 -3.01 -1.05
N GLY A 125 4.87 -2.90 -1.12
CA GLY A 125 3.92 -3.53 -0.19
C GLY A 125 2.97 -4.45 -0.95
N THR A 126 1.66 -4.29 -0.75
CA THR A 126 0.62 -4.94 -1.57
C THR A 126 0.77 -4.55 -3.05
N GLY A 127 0.97 -3.26 -3.33
CA GLY A 127 1.39 -2.72 -4.62
C GLY A 127 2.78 -2.08 -4.54
N THR A 128 3.16 -1.33 -5.59
CA THR A 128 4.40 -0.55 -5.62
C THR A 128 4.12 0.89 -6.02
N CYS A 129 4.81 1.83 -5.40
CA CYS A 129 4.85 3.21 -5.84
C CYS A 129 6.20 3.85 -5.51
N CYS A 130 6.56 4.87 -6.29
CA CYS A 130 7.75 5.67 -6.06
C CYS A 130 7.34 7.13 -5.89
N ASN A 131 7.65 7.70 -4.75
CA ASN A 131 7.28 9.06 -4.40
C ASN A 131 8.52 9.89 -4.10
N SER A 132 8.51 11.16 -4.45
CA SER A 132 9.59 12.07 -4.09
C SER A 132 9.07 13.40 -3.59
N VAL A 133 9.94 14.08 -2.86
CA VAL A 133 9.83 15.49 -2.54
C VAL A 133 11.12 16.16 -2.97
N ASP A 134 11.04 17.27 -3.68
CA ASP A 134 12.19 18.07 -4.08
C ASP A 134 12.57 19.13 -3.02
N ASP A 135 13.63 19.91 -3.26
CA ASP A 135 14.12 20.95 -2.35
C ASP A 135 13.12 22.11 -2.19
N ASP A 136 12.22 22.30 -3.13
CA ASP A 136 11.14 23.29 -3.11
C ASP A 136 9.87 22.74 -2.40
N GLY A 137 9.86 21.45 -2.02
CA GLY A 137 8.74 20.78 -1.39
C GLY A 137 7.67 20.28 -2.38
N ARG A 138 7.98 20.26 -3.68
CA ARG A 138 7.08 19.70 -4.70
C ARG A 138 7.06 18.19 -4.57
N LEU A 139 5.89 17.63 -4.73
CA LEU A 139 5.64 16.20 -4.65
C LEU A 139 5.50 15.61 -6.05
N LEU A 140 6.10 14.44 -6.28
CA LEU A 140 5.96 13.67 -7.50
C LEU A 140 5.71 12.21 -7.15
N GLN A 141 4.68 11.60 -7.74
CA GLN A 141 4.40 10.17 -7.67
C GLN A 141 4.61 9.54 -9.05
N ILE A 142 5.31 8.41 -9.10
CA ILE A 142 5.51 7.59 -10.29
C ILE A 142 5.15 6.15 -9.92
N GLY A 143 4.26 5.52 -10.71
CA GLY A 143 3.65 4.24 -10.33
C GLY A 143 2.61 4.39 -9.24
N GLY A 144 2.11 3.27 -8.72
CA GLY A 144 1.00 3.24 -7.78
C GLY A 144 -0.37 3.15 -8.46
N PHE A 145 -0.39 2.90 -9.80
CA PHE A 145 -1.63 2.79 -10.59
C PHE A 145 -1.82 1.37 -11.15
N GLY A 146 -1.22 0.38 -10.49
CA GLY A 146 -1.36 -1.03 -10.81
C GLY A 146 -0.77 -1.43 -12.16
N ASP A 147 -1.45 -2.34 -12.87
CA ASP A 147 -0.97 -2.88 -14.15
C ASP A 147 -0.83 -1.80 -15.22
N LEU A 148 -1.62 -0.73 -15.16
CA LEU A 148 -1.58 0.37 -16.14
C LEU A 148 -0.25 1.14 -16.10
N SER A 149 0.32 1.33 -14.92
CA SER A 149 1.66 1.92 -14.74
C SER A 149 2.79 0.88 -14.79
N GLY A 150 2.45 -0.40 -14.89
CA GLY A 150 3.41 -1.49 -14.91
C GLY A 150 4.14 -1.64 -13.57
N ASP A 151 3.40 -1.58 -12.49
CA ASP A 151 3.91 -1.66 -11.12
C ASP A 151 4.34 -3.10 -10.81
N ALA A 152 5.62 -3.38 -10.97
CA ALA A 152 6.22 -4.67 -10.69
C ALA A 152 6.80 -4.71 -9.28
N GLY A 153 6.65 -5.85 -8.58
CA GLY A 153 7.28 -6.09 -7.29
C GLY A 153 6.40 -5.87 -6.07
N GLY A 154 5.15 -5.45 -6.24
CA GLY A 154 4.15 -5.53 -5.18
C GLY A 154 3.68 -6.96 -4.94
N GLY A 155 3.14 -7.27 -3.76
CA GLY A 155 2.75 -8.62 -3.38
C GLY A 155 1.76 -9.26 -4.36
N HIS A 156 0.75 -8.51 -4.81
CA HIS A 156 -0.22 -9.01 -5.79
C HIS A 156 0.43 -9.29 -7.15
N TRP A 157 1.35 -8.44 -7.59
CA TRP A 157 2.10 -8.68 -8.83
C TRP A 157 2.96 -9.94 -8.71
N ILE A 158 3.71 -10.10 -7.62
CA ILE A 158 4.55 -11.28 -7.37
C ILE A 158 3.70 -12.54 -7.39
N ALA A 159 2.58 -12.57 -6.68
CA ALA A 159 1.69 -13.72 -6.63
C ALA A 159 1.15 -14.10 -8.02
N ARG A 160 0.71 -13.13 -8.81
CA ARG A 160 0.23 -13.35 -10.18
C ARG A 160 1.32 -13.86 -11.10
N GLU A 161 2.53 -13.30 -11.05
CA GLU A 161 3.65 -13.75 -11.86
C GLU A 161 4.13 -15.15 -11.43
N THR A 162 4.15 -15.46 -10.13
CA THR A 162 4.44 -16.82 -9.64
C THR A 162 3.44 -17.83 -10.18
N PHE A 163 2.14 -17.50 -10.13
CA PHE A 163 1.12 -18.35 -10.73
C PHE A 163 1.34 -18.53 -12.24
N ARG A 164 1.74 -17.47 -12.96
CA ARG A 164 2.06 -17.55 -14.39
C ARG A 164 3.24 -18.48 -14.68
N LEU A 165 4.30 -18.46 -13.86
CA LEU A 165 5.41 -19.39 -13.99
C LEU A 165 4.93 -20.85 -13.89
N VAL A 166 4.11 -21.14 -12.88
CA VAL A 166 3.53 -22.48 -12.72
C VAL A 166 2.62 -22.84 -13.89
N TYR A 167 1.80 -21.89 -14.37
CA TYR A 167 0.95 -22.09 -15.54
C TYR A 167 1.77 -22.38 -16.81
N ASP A 168 2.82 -21.62 -17.05
CA ASP A 168 3.68 -21.78 -18.23
C ASP A 168 4.43 -23.12 -18.21
N ASP A 169 4.87 -23.56 -17.03
CA ASP A 169 5.50 -24.87 -16.87
C ASP A 169 4.50 -26.01 -17.10
N VAL A 170 3.36 -26.01 -16.40
CA VAL A 170 2.40 -27.13 -16.43
C VAL A 170 1.54 -27.16 -17.70
N CYS A 171 1.09 -25.98 -18.17
CA CYS A 171 0.11 -25.91 -19.26
C CYS A 171 0.73 -25.68 -20.63
N LEU A 172 1.89 -25.03 -20.72
CA LEU A 172 2.57 -24.70 -21.96
C LEU A 172 3.86 -25.53 -22.17
N GLU A 173 4.35 -26.21 -21.11
CA GLU A 173 5.63 -26.93 -21.11
C GLU A 173 6.80 -26.03 -21.59
N ALA A 174 6.71 -24.76 -21.28
CA ALA A 174 7.57 -23.74 -21.87
C ALA A 174 8.65 -23.19 -20.93
N CYS A 175 8.48 -23.31 -19.60
CA CYS A 175 9.36 -22.68 -18.63
C CYS A 175 9.48 -23.54 -17.36
N PRO A 176 10.31 -24.60 -17.35
CA PRO A 176 10.53 -25.41 -16.15
C PRO A 176 10.96 -24.55 -14.96
N THR A 177 10.30 -24.72 -13.81
CA THR A 177 10.56 -23.95 -12.61
C THR A 177 10.30 -24.76 -11.34
N SER A 178 11.14 -24.56 -10.33
CA SER A 178 10.93 -25.14 -9.00
C SER A 178 9.70 -24.56 -8.27
N CYS A 179 9.15 -23.45 -8.76
CA CYS A 179 7.87 -22.93 -8.28
C CYS A 179 6.75 -23.96 -8.42
N THR A 180 6.76 -24.79 -9.48
CA THR A 180 5.73 -25.81 -9.71
C THR A 180 5.71 -26.87 -8.62
N GLU A 181 6.87 -27.43 -8.24
CA GLU A 181 6.98 -28.40 -7.16
C GLU A 181 6.47 -27.82 -5.83
N LYS A 182 6.96 -26.63 -5.47
CA LYS A 182 6.55 -25.91 -4.25
C LYS A 182 5.05 -25.61 -4.22
N PHE A 183 4.50 -25.21 -5.36
CA PHE A 183 3.08 -24.91 -5.53
C PHE A 183 2.22 -26.17 -5.33
N VAL A 184 2.60 -27.26 -5.96
CA VAL A 184 1.92 -28.56 -5.84
C VAL A 184 1.92 -29.05 -4.37
N ASP A 185 3.09 -29.00 -3.73
CA ASP A 185 3.24 -29.39 -2.33
C ASP A 185 2.43 -28.50 -1.38
N LYS A 186 2.50 -27.17 -1.60
CA LYS A 186 1.83 -26.18 -0.73
C LYS A 186 0.30 -26.33 -0.77
N PHE A 187 -0.26 -26.55 -1.96
CA PHE A 187 -1.72 -26.61 -2.13
C PHE A 187 -2.28 -28.04 -2.14
N GLY A 188 -1.42 -29.07 -2.06
CA GLY A 188 -1.84 -30.47 -2.02
C GLY A 188 -2.56 -30.91 -3.30
N ILE A 189 -2.13 -30.41 -4.45
CA ILE A 189 -2.72 -30.69 -5.78
C ILE A 189 -1.75 -31.48 -6.66
N THR A 190 -2.19 -31.88 -7.84
CA THR A 190 -1.34 -32.50 -8.85
C THR A 190 -0.81 -31.47 -9.87
N PRO A 191 0.37 -31.69 -10.48
CA PRO A 191 0.89 -30.81 -11.53
C PRO A 191 0.16 -31.03 -12.87
N GLU A 192 -1.16 -30.92 -12.82
CA GLU A 192 -2.05 -31.10 -13.97
C GLU A 192 -2.79 -29.78 -14.21
N ARG A 193 -3.07 -29.48 -15.48
CA ARG A 193 -3.72 -28.26 -15.92
C ARG A 193 -4.95 -27.91 -15.10
N ASP A 194 -5.89 -28.83 -14.93
CA ASP A 194 -7.17 -28.54 -14.27
C ASP A 194 -7.00 -28.28 -12.75
N SER A 195 -6.02 -28.96 -12.13
CA SER A 195 -5.65 -28.71 -10.73
C SER A 195 -5.08 -27.30 -10.54
N VAL A 196 -4.16 -26.86 -11.40
CA VAL A 196 -3.58 -25.51 -11.37
C VAL A 196 -4.66 -24.45 -11.61
N LEU A 197 -5.51 -24.64 -12.64
CA LEU A 197 -6.58 -23.70 -12.96
C LEU A 197 -7.64 -23.57 -11.87
N SER A 198 -7.80 -24.59 -11.02
CA SER A 198 -8.76 -24.56 -9.91
C SER A 198 -8.50 -23.44 -8.88
N LEU A 199 -7.28 -22.90 -8.85
CA LEU A 199 -6.91 -21.81 -7.93
C LEU A 199 -7.17 -20.40 -8.51
N ILE A 200 -7.49 -20.27 -9.80
CA ILE A 200 -7.76 -18.97 -10.43
C ILE A 200 -8.85 -18.17 -9.71
N PRO A 201 -10.04 -18.74 -9.37
CA PRO A 201 -11.08 -17.96 -8.70
C PRO A 201 -10.63 -17.39 -7.33
N ARG A 202 -9.78 -18.12 -6.61
CA ARG A 202 -9.22 -17.67 -5.33
C ARG A 202 -8.21 -16.54 -5.53
N LEU A 203 -7.39 -16.62 -6.59
CA LEU A 203 -6.42 -15.60 -6.95
C LEU A 203 -7.10 -14.31 -7.44
N GLU A 204 -8.18 -14.45 -8.24
CA GLU A 204 -9.01 -13.33 -8.69
C GLU A 204 -9.76 -12.65 -7.53
N ALA A 205 -10.17 -13.43 -6.52
CA ALA A 205 -10.76 -12.93 -5.29
C ALA A 205 -9.71 -12.32 -4.33
N GLU A 206 -8.45 -12.31 -4.72
CA GLU A 206 -7.32 -11.78 -3.93
C GLU A 206 -7.25 -12.40 -2.51
N GLU A 207 -7.52 -13.71 -2.40
CA GLU A 207 -7.46 -14.42 -1.12
C GLU A 207 -6.10 -14.21 -0.44
N GLU A 208 -6.10 -13.55 0.70
CA GLU A 208 -4.88 -13.04 1.36
C GLU A 208 -3.87 -14.16 1.63
N GLN A 209 -4.34 -15.33 2.08
CA GLN A 209 -3.43 -16.45 2.37
C GLN A 209 -2.83 -17.02 1.09
N LEU A 210 -3.60 -17.14 0.01
CA LEU A 210 -3.09 -17.59 -1.29
C LEU A 210 -2.02 -16.64 -1.84
N ILE A 211 -2.26 -15.32 -1.75
CA ILE A 211 -1.28 -14.30 -2.16
C ILE A 211 0.02 -14.46 -1.38
N ARG A 212 -0.05 -14.61 -0.05
CA ARG A 212 1.15 -14.83 0.79
C ARG A 212 1.90 -16.10 0.42
N ASP A 213 1.19 -17.20 0.25
CA ASP A 213 1.78 -18.49 -0.10
C ASP A 213 2.51 -18.42 -1.45
N LEU A 214 1.94 -17.74 -2.45
CA LEU A 214 2.59 -17.53 -3.75
C LEU A 214 3.83 -16.65 -3.66
N ILE A 215 3.83 -15.62 -2.79
CA ILE A 215 5.00 -14.79 -2.52
C ILE A 215 6.11 -15.61 -1.87
N ASP A 216 5.78 -16.46 -0.90
CA ASP A 216 6.75 -17.32 -0.23
C ASP A 216 7.38 -18.30 -1.22
N ILE A 217 6.57 -18.98 -2.06
CA ILE A 217 7.03 -19.87 -3.13
C ILE A 217 8.02 -19.15 -4.05
N PHE A 218 7.69 -17.92 -4.47
CA PHE A 218 8.55 -17.12 -5.33
C PHE A 218 9.94 -16.88 -4.72
N PHE A 219 9.98 -16.36 -3.49
CA PHE A 219 11.25 -16.03 -2.85
C PHE A 219 12.05 -17.28 -2.46
N GLU A 220 11.41 -18.39 -2.14
CA GLU A 220 12.09 -19.66 -1.97
C GLU A 220 12.78 -20.11 -3.26
N ALA A 221 12.06 -20.07 -4.39
CA ALA A 221 12.62 -20.41 -5.69
C ALA A 221 13.77 -19.48 -6.11
N VAL A 222 13.64 -18.16 -5.86
CA VAL A 222 14.73 -17.20 -6.09
C VAL A 222 15.97 -17.55 -5.26
N ASN A 223 15.79 -17.87 -3.98
CA ASN A 223 16.91 -18.22 -3.07
C ASN A 223 17.60 -19.52 -3.45
N GLU A 224 16.90 -20.45 -4.09
CA GLU A 224 17.45 -21.69 -4.63
C GLU A 224 18.12 -21.51 -6.00
N GLY A 225 18.01 -20.34 -6.60
CA GLY A 225 18.62 -20.00 -7.89
C GLY A 225 17.79 -20.48 -9.09
N ASP A 226 16.48 -20.68 -8.94
CA ASP A 226 15.58 -20.97 -10.04
C ASP A 226 15.66 -19.88 -11.11
N ALA A 227 16.00 -20.25 -12.35
CA ALA A 227 16.30 -19.29 -13.40
C ALA A 227 15.10 -18.41 -13.77
N ALA A 228 13.88 -18.99 -13.77
CA ALA A 228 12.66 -18.26 -14.11
C ALA A 228 12.28 -17.26 -13.00
N ALA A 229 12.37 -17.69 -11.75
CA ALA A 229 12.11 -16.83 -10.59
C ALA A 229 13.16 -15.71 -10.47
N VAL A 230 14.45 -16.00 -10.68
CA VAL A 230 15.52 -14.98 -10.69
C VAL A 230 15.29 -13.95 -11.79
N MET A 231 14.91 -14.37 -13.00
CA MET A 231 14.61 -13.44 -14.10
C MET A 231 13.44 -12.51 -13.78
N LEU A 232 12.41 -13.01 -13.09
CA LEU A 232 11.32 -12.15 -12.61
C LEU A 232 11.81 -11.16 -11.52
N CYS A 233 12.68 -11.60 -10.62
CA CYS A 233 13.28 -10.74 -9.62
C CYS A 233 14.10 -9.61 -10.25
N GLU A 234 14.88 -9.91 -11.29
CA GLU A 234 15.61 -8.90 -12.07
C GLU A 234 14.68 -7.91 -12.76
N ARG A 235 13.57 -8.39 -13.34
CA ARG A 235 12.53 -7.53 -13.94
C ARG A 235 11.91 -6.56 -12.94
N MET A 236 11.62 -7.02 -11.70
CA MET A 236 11.16 -6.16 -10.62
C MET A 236 12.19 -5.07 -10.29
N ALA A 237 13.44 -5.48 -10.09
CA ALA A 237 14.54 -4.56 -9.74
C ALA A 237 14.76 -3.51 -10.84
N GLU A 238 14.76 -3.92 -12.10
CA GLU A 238 14.89 -3.01 -13.24
C GLU A 238 13.73 -1.98 -13.29
N ARG A 239 12.48 -2.45 -13.06
CA ARG A 239 11.33 -1.54 -13.03
C ARG A 239 11.43 -0.51 -11.92
N GLY A 240 11.75 -0.95 -10.70
CA GLY A 240 11.99 -0.06 -9.57
C GLY A 240 13.11 0.95 -9.82
N ALA A 241 14.23 0.50 -10.40
CA ALA A 241 15.33 1.38 -10.78
C ALA A 241 14.91 2.46 -11.79
N ARG A 242 14.06 2.12 -12.77
CA ARG A 242 13.51 3.09 -13.75
C ARG A 242 12.60 4.12 -13.06
N PHE A 243 11.77 3.71 -12.09
CA PHE A 243 10.95 4.63 -11.32
C PHE A 243 11.82 5.62 -10.54
N ILE A 244 12.81 5.12 -9.80
CA ILE A 244 13.75 5.96 -9.05
C ILE A 244 14.50 6.93 -9.99
N ALA A 245 15.02 6.43 -11.11
CA ALA A 245 15.75 7.24 -12.07
C ALA A 245 14.90 8.37 -12.70
N ALA A 246 13.59 8.17 -12.82
CA ALA A 246 12.69 9.20 -13.34
C ALA A 246 12.51 10.40 -12.39
N HIS A 247 12.72 10.21 -11.09
CA HIS A 247 12.67 11.27 -10.08
C HIS A 247 13.95 12.12 -10.01
N VAL A 248 15.03 11.67 -10.64
CA VAL A 248 16.35 12.37 -10.61
C VAL A 248 16.51 13.29 -11.82
N LYS A 249 15.60 13.22 -12.79
CA LYS A 249 15.62 14.06 -14.02
C LYS A 249 14.92 15.39 -13.76
#